data_2cab5ef17dacf47fd48105f81ecfe87b
#
_entry.id   2cab5ef17dacf47fd48105f81ecfe87b
#
_cell.length_a   1.000
_cell.length_b   1.000
_cell.length_c   1.000
_cell.angle_alpha   90.00
_cell.angle_beta   90.00
_cell.angle_gamma   90.00
#
_symmetry.space_group_name_H-M   'P 1'
#
loop_
_entity.id
_entity.type
_entity.pdbx_description
1 polymer ?
#
loop_
_entity_poly.entity_id
_entity_poly.type
_entity_poly.pdbx_seq_one_letter_code
_entity_poly.pdbx_strand_id
1 'polypeptide(L)'
;MARLTHARLRRLFRRESIGVDLRSAIGLVGINVKYLSFALLAPTAVALVYSEPPWPFLGAGAISFVVGLAIERAGRHEGHIGVREGFFVVSVTWLAAAGVCALTYMLTGEDQLAHPIDAYFESMSGFTTTGASVLTDIEGLPNSVLFWRQLSQWLGGMGIIVLAIAVLPRLRVGGRQLLESEMPGPEVEQLKTRIRDTARRLWALYIGLTAIQIAILAGLGWTQLDPSMDLFEAVSHALTTMPTGGFSTEARSAEAFGAASQWTITIFMAIAGANFALMYRALVRGRPGVLLRDDEFKVYVGFLLAATVAVTAVLLGDDIFGGEEAVRHAAFQVVSTMTTTGMASTDFNTWPLLALVLLIGLMFVGGSAGSTAGAIKVVRHLLLGKILRRELDQTVHPEVIAPVRLNRNVVDERILRAISSFVLLYVGLFVVGTLLLVVDADRVGLDLGLIDAIAASATTLGNVGPALGVAGPMGSFEAYSDFSKLVMIALMWFGRLEIIPIVVLFTRNYWRA
;
A
#
# COMPACT_ATOMS: atom_id res chain seq x y z
N MET A 1 11.97 60.92 0.53
CA MET A 1 12.05 59.65 -0.23
C MET A 1 12.77 58.48 0.48
N ALA A 2 13.49 58.64 1.58
CA ALA A 2 14.27 57.58 2.26
C ALA A 2 13.49 56.72 3.28
N ARG A 3 12.28 57.10 3.69
CA ARG A 3 11.51 56.33 4.69
C ARG A 3 10.62 55.19 4.10
N LEU A 4 10.40 55.20 2.79
CA LEU A 4 9.61 54.13 2.12
C LEU A 4 10.43 52.90 1.74
N THR A 5 11.74 53.01 1.69
CA THR A 5 12.67 51.91 1.37
C THR A 5 12.88 50.94 2.55
N HIS A 6 12.89 51.40 3.80
CA HIS A 6 13.09 50.56 4.97
C HIS A 6 11.88 49.66 5.28
N ALA A 7 10.66 50.11 5.02
CA ALA A 7 9.47 49.31 5.22
C ALA A 7 9.30 48.21 4.13
N ARG A 8 9.72 48.50 2.89
CA ARG A 8 9.78 47.52 1.80
C ARG A 8 10.89 46.49 2.02
N LEU A 9 12.06 46.94 2.48
CA LEU A 9 13.17 46.03 2.83
C LEU A 9 12.82 45.16 4.05
N ARG A 10 12.14 45.68 5.07
CA ARG A 10 11.63 44.83 6.18
C ARG A 10 10.56 43.82 5.75
N ARG A 11 9.79 44.06 4.68
CA ARG A 11 8.89 43.06 4.10
C ARG A 11 9.61 42.01 3.24
N LEU A 12 10.74 42.38 2.61
CA LEU A 12 11.59 41.44 1.85
C LEU A 12 12.50 40.61 2.77
N PHE A 13 12.83 41.13 3.97
CA PHE A 13 13.55 40.42 5.02
C PHE A 13 12.66 39.98 6.18
N ARG A 14 11.34 39.90 6.02
CA ARG A 14 10.54 39.05 6.87
C ARG A 14 11.05 37.64 6.57
N ARG A 15 12.04 37.16 7.36
CA ARG A 15 12.42 35.76 7.45
C ARG A 15 11.11 35.00 7.56
N GLU A 16 10.67 34.41 6.46
CA GLU A 16 9.71 33.31 6.53
C GLU A 16 10.29 32.43 7.62
N SER A 17 9.50 32.16 8.64
CA SER A 17 9.92 31.28 9.74
C SER A 17 10.35 29.98 9.08
N ILE A 18 11.66 29.70 9.09
CA ILE A 18 12.27 28.52 8.46
C ILE A 18 11.82 27.24 9.22
N GLY A 19 11.09 27.38 10.32
CA GLY A 19 10.49 26.29 11.10
C GLY A 19 9.23 25.72 10.45
N VAL A 20 8.97 24.43 10.72
CA VAL A 20 7.74 23.73 10.29
C VAL A 20 6.52 24.40 10.91
N ASP A 21 5.53 24.78 10.11
CA ASP A 21 4.24 25.27 10.62
C ASP A 21 3.35 24.11 11.08
N LEU A 22 3.64 23.63 12.30
CA LEU A 22 2.90 22.52 12.92
C LEU A 22 1.41 22.82 13.10
N ARG A 23 1.02 24.08 13.34
CA ARG A 23 -0.39 24.42 13.56
C ARG A 23 -1.20 24.23 12.30
N SER A 24 -0.70 24.74 11.17
CA SER A 24 -1.36 24.51 9.87
C SER A 24 -1.35 23.04 9.49
N ALA A 25 -0.25 22.32 9.74
CA ALA A 25 -0.15 20.89 9.46
C ALA A 25 -1.15 20.06 10.29
N ILE A 26 -1.27 20.33 11.59
CA ILE A 26 -2.24 19.66 12.48
C ILE A 26 -3.68 19.98 12.04
N GLY A 27 -3.96 21.23 11.65
CA GLY A 27 -5.28 21.60 11.14
C GLY A 27 -5.72 20.77 9.91
N LEU A 28 -4.77 20.48 9.00
CA LEU A 28 -5.05 19.61 7.84
C LEU A 28 -5.30 18.15 8.24
N VAL A 29 -4.60 17.63 9.24
CA VAL A 29 -4.89 16.29 9.78
C VAL A 29 -6.33 16.27 10.32
N GLY A 30 -6.74 17.30 11.07
CA GLY A 30 -8.12 17.42 11.56
C GLY A 30 -9.16 17.43 10.44
N ILE A 31 -8.90 18.13 9.34
CA ILE A 31 -9.75 18.11 8.15
C ILE A 31 -9.88 16.69 7.59
N ASN A 32 -8.76 15.97 7.45
CA ASN A 32 -8.78 14.61 6.91
C ASN A 32 -9.57 13.65 7.82
N VAL A 33 -9.38 13.71 9.14
CA VAL A 33 -10.14 12.92 10.13
C VAL A 33 -11.63 13.24 10.05
N LYS A 34 -11.99 14.53 9.98
CA LYS A 34 -13.38 14.98 9.83
C LYS A 34 -14.04 14.43 8.56
N TYR A 35 -13.34 14.46 7.42
CA TYR A 35 -13.91 13.91 6.19
C TYR A 35 -13.94 12.38 6.18
N LEU A 36 -12.97 11.71 6.79
CA LEU A 36 -12.95 10.26 6.90
C LEU A 36 -14.16 9.76 7.72
N SER A 37 -14.63 10.52 8.71
CA SER A 37 -15.81 10.14 9.51
C SER A 37 -17.07 9.91 8.68
N PHE A 38 -17.21 10.59 7.53
CA PHE A 38 -18.34 10.36 6.61
C PHE A 38 -18.25 9.00 5.89
N ALA A 39 -17.08 8.40 5.77
CA ALA A 39 -16.94 7.06 5.19
C ALA A 39 -17.66 5.99 6.03
N LEU A 40 -17.83 6.23 7.34
CA LEU A 40 -18.56 5.34 8.26
C LEU A 40 -20.08 5.27 7.99
N LEU A 41 -20.63 6.18 7.17
CA LEU A 41 -22.01 6.07 6.70
C LEU A 41 -22.22 4.85 5.79
N ALA A 42 -21.17 4.39 5.09
CA ALA A 42 -21.29 3.23 4.21
C ALA A 42 -21.49 1.92 5.02
N PRO A 43 -20.63 1.55 6.00
CA PRO A 43 -20.91 0.38 6.84
C PRO A 43 -22.17 0.56 7.70
N THR A 44 -22.56 1.79 8.08
CA THR A 44 -23.86 2.04 8.71
C THR A 44 -25.02 1.60 7.81
N ALA A 45 -24.96 1.90 6.52
CA ALA A 45 -25.99 1.47 5.57
C ALA A 45 -26.01 -0.07 5.42
N VAL A 46 -24.83 -0.71 5.40
CA VAL A 46 -24.74 -2.18 5.38
C VAL A 46 -25.34 -2.78 6.65
N ALA A 47 -25.04 -2.23 7.83
CA ALA A 47 -25.63 -2.68 9.10
C ALA A 47 -27.16 -2.63 9.07
N LEU A 48 -27.75 -1.57 8.51
CA LEU A 48 -29.20 -1.47 8.36
C LEU A 48 -29.78 -2.52 7.39
N VAL A 49 -29.09 -2.83 6.30
CA VAL A 49 -29.50 -3.85 5.32
C VAL A 49 -29.51 -5.25 5.95
N TYR A 50 -28.49 -5.57 6.75
CA TYR A 50 -28.37 -6.87 7.40
C TYR A 50 -29.01 -6.94 8.79
N SER A 51 -29.73 -5.88 9.22
CA SER A 51 -30.38 -5.78 10.53
C SER A 51 -29.39 -5.89 11.71
N GLU A 52 -28.18 -5.42 11.51
CA GLU A 52 -27.10 -5.35 12.50
C GLU A 52 -27.14 -3.98 13.23
N PRO A 53 -26.51 -3.85 14.43
CA PRO A 53 -26.47 -2.60 15.17
C PRO A 53 -25.72 -1.49 14.41
N PRO A 54 -26.36 -0.37 14.01
CA PRO A 54 -25.66 0.70 13.28
C PRO A 54 -24.90 1.67 14.20
N TRP A 55 -25.17 1.65 15.51
CA TRP A 55 -24.65 2.61 16.47
C TRP A 55 -23.12 2.63 16.63
N PRO A 56 -22.36 1.52 16.45
CA PRO A 56 -20.90 1.57 16.52
C PRO A 56 -20.30 2.50 15.47
N PHE A 57 -20.79 2.40 14.23
CA PHE A 57 -20.33 3.22 13.12
C PHE A 57 -20.76 4.68 13.26
N LEU A 58 -22.00 4.93 13.67
CA LEU A 58 -22.50 6.27 13.93
C LEU A 58 -21.78 6.93 15.11
N GLY A 59 -21.52 6.18 16.19
CA GLY A 59 -20.80 6.65 17.37
C GLY A 59 -19.35 7.00 17.05
N ALA A 60 -18.62 6.07 16.38
CA ALA A 60 -17.26 6.32 15.92
C ALA A 60 -17.21 7.51 14.95
N GLY A 61 -18.17 7.61 14.04
CA GLY A 61 -18.32 8.71 13.09
C GLY A 61 -18.51 10.06 13.79
N ALA A 62 -19.41 10.12 14.76
CA ALA A 62 -19.68 11.34 15.52
C ALA A 62 -18.44 11.77 16.35
N ILE A 63 -17.81 10.84 17.06
CA ILE A 63 -16.60 11.11 17.85
C ILE A 63 -15.47 11.61 16.92
N SER A 64 -15.22 10.91 15.81
CA SER A 64 -14.18 11.28 14.85
C SER A 64 -14.44 12.62 14.18
N PHE A 65 -15.72 12.94 13.88
CA PHE A 65 -16.10 14.24 13.34
C PHE A 65 -15.82 15.36 14.34
N VAL A 66 -16.23 15.19 15.61
CA VAL A 66 -16.01 16.19 16.67
C VAL A 66 -14.53 16.39 16.94
N VAL A 67 -13.74 15.30 17.05
CA VAL A 67 -12.30 15.35 17.24
C VAL A 67 -11.62 16.02 16.04
N GLY A 68 -11.98 15.62 14.82
CA GLY A 68 -11.45 16.22 13.60
C GLY A 68 -11.75 17.72 13.51
N LEU A 69 -12.97 18.13 13.86
CA LEU A 69 -13.39 19.53 13.89
C LEU A 69 -12.63 20.34 14.98
N ALA A 70 -12.40 19.74 16.15
CA ALA A 70 -11.64 20.38 17.23
C ALA A 70 -10.18 20.58 16.80
N ILE A 71 -9.55 19.58 16.19
CA ILE A 71 -8.18 19.65 15.66
C ILE A 71 -8.09 20.69 14.52
N GLU A 72 -9.07 20.71 13.60
CA GLU A 72 -9.16 21.69 12.52
C GLU A 72 -9.23 23.12 13.08
N ARG A 73 -10.07 23.37 14.09
CA ARG A 73 -10.20 24.69 14.72
C ARG A 73 -8.97 25.13 15.52
N ALA A 74 -8.24 24.19 16.12
CA ALA A 74 -7.00 24.45 16.82
C ALA A 74 -5.85 24.79 15.84
N GLY A 75 -5.95 24.37 14.58
CA GLY A 75 -5.01 24.63 13.52
C GLY A 75 -5.26 26.01 12.88
N ARG A 76 -4.20 26.62 12.30
CA ARG A 76 -4.32 27.85 11.51
C ARG A 76 -4.24 27.52 10.03
N HIS A 77 -5.18 28.03 9.23
CA HIS A 77 -5.27 27.74 7.79
C HIS A 77 -4.54 28.76 6.89
N GLU A 78 -3.82 29.73 7.46
CA GLU A 78 -3.25 30.87 6.72
C GLU A 78 -1.81 30.67 6.24
N GLY A 79 -1.19 29.51 6.51
CA GLY A 79 0.19 29.22 6.17
C GLY A 79 0.38 28.63 4.77
N HIS A 80 1.54 28.89 4.16
CA HIS A 80 1.99 28.15 2.97
C HIS A 80 2.43 26.75 3.38
N ILE A 81 1.74 25.72 2.89
CA ILE A 81 2.10 24.33 3.14
C ILE A 81 3.31 23.99 2.28
N GLY A 82 4.46 23.89 2.91
CA GLY A 82 5.70 23.46 2.29
C GLY A 82 5.82 21.94 2.19
N VAL A 83 6.97 21.49 1.72
CA VAL A 83 7.30 20.05 1.61
C VAL A 83 7.40 19.41 2.99
N ARG A 84 7.92 20.13 4.00
CA ARG A 84 8.08 19.64 5.38
C ARG A 84 6.71 19.37 6.01
N GLU A 85 5.81 20.36 5.97
CA GLU A 85 4.44 20.23 6.46
C GLU A 85 3.71 19.07 5.74
N GLY A 86 3.94 18.90 4.45
CA GLY A 86 3.39 17.79 3.66
C GLY A 86 3.80 16.42 4.20
N PHE A 87 5.06 16.24 4.60
CA PHE A 87 5.53 14.98 5.23
C PHE A 87 4.82 14.72 6.56
N PHE A 88 4.71 15.73 7.40
CA PHE A 88 4.03 15.61 8.68
C PHE A 88 2.56 15.25 8.49
N VAL A 89 1.85 16.01 7.65
CA VAL A 89 0.42 15.79 7.38
C VAL A 89 0.18 14.37 6.89
N VAL A 90 0.95 13.92 5.91
CA VAL A 90 0.77 12.57 5.37
C VAL A 90 1.03 11.53 6.44
N SER A 91 2.18 11.58 7.12
CA SER A 91 2.56 10.56 8.10
C SER A 91 1.56 10.47 9.26
N VAL A 92 1.13 11.63 9.81
CA VAL A 92 0.20 11.67 10.93
C VAL A 92 -1.24 11.34 10.51
N THR A 93 -1.65 11.71 9.27
CA THR A 93 -2.99 11.36 8.77
C THR A 93 -3.19 9.85 8.71
N TRP A 94 -2.18 9.05 8.31
CA TRP A 94 -2.29 7.60 8.29
C TRP A 94 -2.46 7.01 9.69
N LEU A 95 -1.70 7.50 10.67
CA LEU A 95 -1.87 7.09 12.08
C LEU A 95 -3.26 7.48 12.62
N ALA A 96 -3.72 8.69 12.30
CA ALA A 96 -5.03 9.16 12.72
C ALA A 96 -6.17 8.39 12.05
N ALA A 97 -6.05 8.05 10.77
CA ALA A 97 -7.02 7.24 10.04
C ALA A 97 -7.13 5.83 10.64
N ALA A 98 -5.98 5.21 10.95
CA ALA A 98 -5.97 3.95 11.68
C ALA A 98 -6.64 4.08 13.07
N GLY A 99 -6.43 5.19 13.78
CA GLY A 99 -7.11 5.47 15.05
C GLY A 99 -8.62 5.57 14.94
N VAL A 100 -9.15 6.20 13.89
CA VAL A 100 -10.61 6.26 13.61
C VAL A 100 -11.18 4.87 13.36
N CYS A 101 -10.49 4.05 12.59
CA CYS A 101 -10.91 2.69 12.30
C CYS A 101 -10.84 1.80 13.55
N ALA A 102 -9.75 1.89 14.33
CA ALA A 102 -9.60 1.16 15.59
C ALA A 102 -10.72 1.50 16.58
N LEU A 103 -11.05 2.79 16.72
CA LEU A 103 -12.18 3.21 17.54
C LEU A 103 -13.49 2.55 17.08
N THR A 104 -13.70 2.45 15.77
CA THR A 104 -14.87 1.79 15.21
C THR A 104 -14.93 0.33 15.62
N TYR A 105 -13.83 -0.42 15.46
CA TYR A 105 -13.74 -1.82 15.85
C TYR A 105 -14.00 -2.04 17.35
N MET A 106 -13.38 -1.23 18.22
CA MET A 106 -13.61 -1.32 19.66
C MET A 106 -15.07 -1.06 20.06
N LEU A 107 -15.81 -0.22 19.32
CA LEU A 107 -17.20 0.08 19.60
C LEU A 107 -18.17 -1.00 19.10
N THR A 108 -17.74 -1.91 18.21
CA THR A 108 -18.59 -3.03 17.76
C THR A 108 -18.86 -4.04 18.86
N GLY A 109 -17.98 -4.12 19.86
CA GLY A 109 -18.11 -5.08 20.96
C GLY A 109 -17.68 -6.49 20.61
N GLU A 110 -17.01 -6.69 19.46
CA GLU A 110 -16.45 -7.98 19.06
C GLU A 110 -15.21 -8.30 19.92
N ASP A 111 -15.24 -9.45 20.61
CA ASP A 111 -14.17 -9.84 21.56
C ASP A 111 -12.78 -9.81 20.94
N GLN A 112 -12.63 -10.27 19.68
CA GLN A 112 -11.36 -10.31 18.95
C GLN A 112 -10.78 -8.91 18.65
N LEU A 113 -11.63 -7.87 18.65
CA LEU A 113 -11.28 -6.47 18.36
C LEU A 113 -11.45 -5.55 19.58
N ALA A 114 -11.71 -6.11 20.77
CA ALA A 114 -11.89 -5.34 21.99
C ALA A 114 -10.57 -4.78 22.53
N HIS A 115 -9.45 -5.49 22.32
CA HIS A 115 -8.15 -5.04 22.76
C HIS A 115 -7.61 -3.90 21.86
N PRO A 116 -7.19 -2.75 22.44
CA PRO A 116 -6.83 -1.57 21.64
C PRO A 116 -5.69 -1.79 20.65
N ILE A 117 -4.69 -2.63 20.98
CA ILE A 117 -3.55 -2.91 20.11
C ILE A 117 -4.00 -3.78 18.94
N ASP A 118 -4.87 -4.76 19.15
CA ASP A 118 -5.41 -5.62 18.10
C ASP A 118 -6.31 -4.84 17.16
N ALA A 119 -7.22 -4.00 17.70
CA ALA A 119 -8.03 -3.09 16.91
C ALA A 119 -7.18 -2.13 16.07
N TYR A 120 -6.08 -1.61 16.64
CA TYR A 120 -5.19 -0.70 15.93
C TYR A 120 -4.32 -1.43 14.89
N PHE A 121 -3.91 -2.67 15.16
CA PHE A 121 -3.18 -3.52 14.21
C PHE A 121 -4.06 -3.81 12.97
N GLU A 122 -5.27 -4.32 13.19
CA GLU A 122 -6.24 -4.62 12.13
C GLU A 122 -6.54 -3.36 11.30
N SER A 123 -6.71 -2.23 11.98
CA SER A 123 -6.97 -0.94 11.39
C SER A 123 -5.79 -0.41 10.56
N MET A 124 -4.56 -0.50 11.10
CA MET A 124 -3.35 -0.11 10.39
C MET A 124 -3.15 -0.99 9.15
N SER A 125 -3.34 -2.30 9.31
CA SER A 125 -3.29 -3.27 8.21
C SER A 125 -4.32 -2.94 7.13
N GLY A 126 -5.54 -2.56 7.52
CA GLY A 126 -6.58 -2.10 6.61
C GLY A 126 -6.14 -0.88 5.79
N PHE A 127 -5.85 0.24 6.46
CA PHE A 127 -5.50 1.48 5.76
C PHE A 127 -4.18 1.42 5.01
N THR A 128 -3.17 0.69 5.51
CA THR A 128 -1.91 0.50 4.77
C THR A 128 -2.03 -0.55 3.67
N THR A 129 -3.22 -1.12 3.49
CA THR A 129 -3.50 -2.20 2.52
C THR A 129 -2.51 -3.36 2.65
N THR A 130 -2.17 -3.72 3.89
CA THR A 130 -1.25 -4.82 4.18
C THR A 130 -1.98 -6.15 4.11
N GLY A 131 -3.16 -6.28 4.71
CA GLY A 131 -3.92 -7.53 4.71
C GLY A 131 -3.52 -8.53 5.82
N ALA A 132 -2.59 -8.17 6.70
CA ALA A 132 -2.29 -8.94 7.91
C ALA A 132 -3.44 -8.81 8.91
N SER A 133 -3.91 -9.90 9.49
CA SER A 133 -5.08 -9.90 10.40
C SER A 133 -4.75 -10.56 11.73
N VAL A 134 -5.29 -9.99 12.81
CA VAL A 134 -5.28 -10.60 14.15
C VAL A 134 -6.52 -11.44 14.41
N LEU A 135 -7.46 -11.48 13.48
CA LEU A 135 -8.70 -12.23 13.60
C LEU A 135 -8.44 -13.74 13.43
N THR A 136 -9.07 -14.54 14.26
CA THR A 136 -9.04 -16.01 14.21
C THR A 136 -10.36 -16.58 13.69
N ASP A 137 -11.47 -15.88 13.89
CA ASP A 137 -12.80 -16.21 13.35
C ASP A 137 -13.31 -15.00 12.56
N ILE A 138 -13.15 -15.06 11.24
CA ILE A 138 -13.54 -13.98 10.33
C ILE A 138 -15.03 -14.08 10.00
N GLU A 139 -15.52 -15.30 9.74
CA GLU A 139 -16.89 -15.56 9.30
C GLU A 139 -17.91 -15.30 10.42
N GLY A 140 -17.47 -15.35 11.69
CA GLY A 140 -18.31 -15.00 12.85
C GLY A 140 -18.57 -13.51 13.01
N LEU A 141 -17.88 -12.63 12.26
CA LEU A 141 -18.07 -11.19 12.35
C LEU A 141 -19.31 -10.71 11.58
N PRO A 142 -19.98 -9.62 12.08
CA PRO A 142 -21.06 -8.97 11.34
C PRO A 142 -20.63 -8.49 9.95
N ASN A 143 -21.53 -8.60 8.97
CA ASN A 143 -21.28 -8.16 7.59
C ASN A 143 -20.86 -6.68 7.50
N SER A 144 -21.40 -5.82 8.34
CA SER A 144 -21.04 -4.41 8.40
C SER A 144 -19.59 -4.19 8.87
N VAL A 145 -19.09 -5.03 9.78
CA VAL A 145 -17.68 -5.02 10.24
C VAL A 145 -16.77 -5.54 9.13
N LEU A 146 -17.12 -6.65 8.51
CA LEU A 146 -16.42 -7.19 7.35
C LEU A 146 -16.35 -6.16 6.22
N PHE A 147 -17.48 -5.53 5.88
CA PHE A 147 -17.52 -4.48 4.86
C PHE A 147 -16.63 -3.29 5.22
N TRP A 148 -16.59 -2.86 6.49
CA TRP A 148 -15.72 -1.77 6.93
C TRP A 148 -14.24 -2.14 6.79
N ARG A 149 -13.84 -3.36 7.10
CA ARG A 149 -12.49 -3.89 6.86
C ARG A 149 -12.10 -3.70 5.38
N GLN A 150 -12.95 -4.16 4.45
CA GLN A 150 -12.71 -4.07 3.02
C GLN A 150 -12.70 -2.62 2.52
N LEU A 151 -13.64 -1.80 2.97
CA LEU A 151 -13.71 -0.39 2.60
C LEU A 151 -12.50 0.40 3.10
N SER A 152 -11.97 0.09 4.29
CA SER A 152 -10.77 0.73 4.83
C SER A 152 -9.56 0.51 3.91
N GLN A 153 -9.40 -0.69 3.35
CA GLN A 153 -8.37 -0.99 2.36
C GLN A 153 -8.60 -0.22 1.05
N TRP A 154 -9.83 -0.17 0.57
CA TRP A 154 -10.16 0.57 -0.64
C TRP A 154 -9.83 2.06 -0.52
N LEU A 155 -10.14 2.67 0.62
CA LEU A 155 -9.78 4.06 0.95
C LEU A 155 -8.25 4.23 1.07
N GLY A 156 -7.57 3.28 1.70
CA GLY A 156 -6.11 3.26 1.83
C GLY A 156 -5.39 3.20 0.49
N GLY A 157 -5.84 2.34 -0.44
CA GLY A 157 -5.31 2.25 -1.80
C GLY A 157 -5.42 3.56 -2.57
N MET A 158 -6.55 4.26 -2.40
CA MET A 158 -6.75 5.59 -2.97
C MET A 158 -5.82 6.63 -2.37
N GLY A 159 -5.61 6.58 -1.04
CA GLY A 159 -4.70 7.49 -0.35
C GLY A 159 -3.30 7.46 -0.93
N ILE A 160 -2.75 6.28 -1.25
CA ILE A 160 -1.40 6.16 -1.79
C ILE A 160 -1.30 6.66 -3.24
N ILE A 161 -2.33 6.48 -4.07
CA ILE A 161 -2.36 7.02 -5.44
C ILE A 161 -2.30 8.57 -5.40
N VAL A 162 -3.08 9.19 -4.50
CA VAL A 162 -3.06 10.65 -4.32
C VAL A 162 -1.70 11.11 -3.78
N LEU A 163 -1.12 10.38 -2.82
CA LEU A 163 0.20 10.65 -2.28
C LEU A 163 1.27 10.59 -3.36
N ALA A 164 1.25 9.55 -4.18
CA ALA A 164 2.20 9.36 -5.28
C ALA A 164 2.18 10.53 -6.27
N ILE A 165 1.01 11.11 -6.52
CA ILE A 165 0.87 12.24 -7.47
C ILE A 165 1.17 13.59 -6.81
N ALA A 166 0.75 13.81 -5.57
CA ALA A 166 0.80 15.12 -4.94
C ALA A 166 2.12 15.41 -4.21
N VAL A 167 2.71 14.39 -3.58
CA VAL A 167 3.86 14.54 -2.67
C VAL A 167 5.14 14.01 -3.27
N LEU A 168 5.15 12.79 -3.82
CA LEU A 168 6.36 12.15 -4.34
C LEU A 168 7.07 12.95 -5.44
N PRO A 169 6.39 13.64 -6.38
CA PRO A 169 7.07 14.46 -7.38
C PRO A 169 7.84 15.64 -6.78
N ARG A 170 7.38 16.18 -5.65
CA ARG A 170 8.07 17.28 -4.94
C ARG A 170 9.34 16.83 -4.24
N LEU A 171 9.43 15.53 -3.94
CA LEU A 171 10.56 14.92 -3.24
C LEU A 171 11.71 14.52 -4.17
N ARG A 172 11.54 14.61 -5.48
CA ARG A 172 12.50 14.12 -6.47
C ARG A 172 12.88 12.64 -6.29
N VAL A 173 12.10 11.88 -5.51
CA VAL A 173 12.29 10.45 -5.26
C VAL A 173 11.38 9.67 -6.20
N GLY A 174 11.93 9.11 -7.24
CA GLY A 174 11.31 8.11 -8.12
C GLY A 174 10.03 8.55 -8.85
N GLY A 175 10.11 8.86 -10.13
CA GLY A 175 8.94 8.98 -11.01
C GLY A 175 8.65 10.36 -11.60
N ARG A 176 9.30 11.43 -11.15
CA ARG A 176 9.09 12.78 -11.70
C ARG A 176 9.44 12.87 -13.20
N GLN A 177 10.47 12.16 -13.66
CA GLN A 177 10.85 12.15 -15.07
C GLN A 177 9.82 11.48 -15.98
N LEU A 178 9.06 10.49 -15.45
CA LEU A 178 7.95 9.88 -16.20
C LEU A 178 6.75 10.83 -16.35
N LEU A 179 6.57 11.76 -15.40
CA LEU A 179 5.53 12.80 -15.46
C LEU A 179 6.01 14.10 -16.11
N GLU A 180 7.30 14.46 -15.99
CA GLU A 180 7.88 15.70 -16.54
C GLU A 180 8.29 15.59 -18.00
N SER A 181 8.55 14.42 -18.54
CA SER A 181 8.84 14.25 -19.96
C SER A 181 7.66 14.65 -20.87
N GLU A 182 6.49 14.87 -20.30
CA GLU A 182 5.29 15.36 -21.02
C GLU A 182 4.93 16.83 -20.69
N MET A 183 5.75 17.59 -19.95
CA MET A 183 5.41 18.95 -19.51
C MET A 183 6.54 19.97 -19.71
N PRO A 184 6.54 20.77 -20.78
CA PRO A 184 7.32 22.00 -20.83
C PRO A 184 6.54 23.18 -20.25
N GLY A 185 7.17 23.96 -19.33
CA GLY A 185 6.78 25.32 -18.98
C GLY A 185 6.46 25.60 -17.50
N PRO A 186 6.73 26.83 -17.06
CA PRO A 186 6.67 27.23 -15.65
C PRO A 186 5.36 27.93 -15.32
N GLU A 187 4.57 27.38 -14.38
CA GLU A 187 3.66 28.16 -13.53
C GLU A 187 3.03 27.29 -12.45
N VAL A 188 3.16 27.71 -11.20
CA VAL A 188 2.70 26.98 -9.99
C VAL A 188 1.17 26.74 -10.01
N GLU A 189 0.42 27.60 -10.63
CA GLU A 189 -1.05 27.48 -10.75
C GLU A 189 -1.47 26.41 -11.75
N GLN A 190 -0.78 26.33 -12.89
CA GLN A 190 -0.99 25.26 -13.87
C GLN A 190 -0.59 23.88 -13.30
N LEU A 191 0.41 23.82 -12.42
CA LEU A 191 0.81 22.58 -11.75
C LEU A 191 -0.28 22.07 -10.82
N LYS A 192 -0.94 22.93 -10.04
CA LYS A 192 -2.06 22.56 -9.16
C LYS A 192 -3.25 22.00 -9.95
N THR A 193 -3.62 22.66 -11.03
CA THR A 193 -4.72 22.22 -11.90
C THR A 193 -4.41 20.87 -12.55
N ARG A 194 -3.19 20.66 -13.03
CA ARG A 194 -2.75 19.40 -13.65
C ARG A 194 -2.71 18.23 -12.65
N ILE A 195 -2.24 18.46 -11.41
CA ILE A 195 -2.25 17.45 -10.35
C ILE A 195 -3.68 17.01 -10.04
N ARG A 196 -4.60 17.97 -9.88
CA ARG A 196 -6.02 17.71 -9.61
C ARG A 196 -6.69 16.91 -10.73
N ASP A 197 -6.45 17.28 -11.98
CA ASP A 197 -7.03 16.59 -13.14
C ASP A 197 -6.45 15.18 -13.30
N THR A 198 -5.17 14.99 -13.06
CA THR A 198 -4.53 13.67 -13.06
C THR A 198 -5.11 12.81 -11.95
N ALA A 199 -5.21 13.33 -10.72
CA ALA A 199 -5.82 12.60 -9.61
C ALA A 199 -7.26 12.17 -9.95
N ARG A 200 -8.10 13.09 -10.49
CA ARG A 200 -9.49 12.76 -10.87
C ARG A 200 -9.56 11.63 -11.91
N ARG A 201 -8.67 11.62 -12.90
CA ARG A 201 -8.62 10.58 -13.93
C ARG A 201 -8.22 9.21 -13.36
N LEU A 202 -7.24 9.19 -12.46
CA LEU A 202 -6.81 7.96 -11.80
C LEU A 202 -7.88 7.45 -10.83
N TRP A 203 -8.59 8.36 -10.14
CA TRP A 203 -9.77 8.02 -9.35
C TRP A 203 -10.86 7.35 -10.20
N ALA A 204 -11.19 7.96 -11.33
CA ALA A 204 -12.20 7.40 -12.23
C ALA A 204 -11.80 6.02 -12.76
N LEU A 205 -10.51 5.81 -13.09
CA LEU A 205 -10.02 4.50 -13.50
C LEU A 205 -10.12 3.47 -12.37
N TYR A 206 -9.71 3.84 -11.15
CA TYR A 206 -9.77 2.96 -9.97
C TYR A 206 -11.19 2.53 -9.66
N ILE A 207 -12.13 3.48 -9.56
CA ILE A 207 -13.56 3.20 -9.34
C ILE A 207 -14.11 2.35 -10.50
N GLY A 208 -13.77 2.69 -11.74
CA GLY A 208 -14.22 1.95 -12.92
C GLY A 208 -13.74 0.50 -12.93
N LEU A 209 -12.47 0.25 -12.62
CA LEU A 209 -11.93 -1.11 -12.52
C LEU A 209 -12.56 -1.89 -11.36
N THR A 210 -12.76 -1.24 -10.20
CA THR A 210 -13.47 -1.86 -9.06
C THR A 210 -14.90 -2.27 -9.49
N ALA A 211 -15.64 -1.39 -10.14
CA ALA A 211 -17.00 -1.68 -10.60
C ALA A 211 -17.06 -2.80 -11.65
N ILE A 212 -16.09 -2.84 -12.56
CA ILE A 212 -15.98 -3.92 -13.56
C ILE A 212 -15.69 -5.25 -12.86
N GLN A 213 -14.78 -5.28 -11.87
CA GLN A 213 -14.47 -6.48 -11.12
C GLN A 213 -15.70 -6.98 -10.35
N ILE A 214 -16.43 -6.09 -9.66
CA ILE A 214 -17.71 -6.43 -8.98
C ILE A 214 -18.67 -7.06 -9.98
N ALA A 215 -18.87 -6.45 -11.14
CA ALA A 215 -19.81 -6.95 -12.15
C ALA A 215 -19.42 -8.34 -12.68
N ILE A 216 -18.13 -8.61 -12.85
CA ILE A 216 -17.65 -9.93 -13.32
C ILE A 216 -17.84 -10.96 -12.20
N LEU A 217 -17.40 -10.69 -10.97
CA LEU A 217 -17.51 -11.62 -9.85
C LEU A 217 -18.98 -11.92 -9.52
N ALA A 218 -19.85 -10.91 -9.42
CA ALA A 218 -21.29 -11.10 -9.22
C ALA A 218 -21.91 -11.88 -10.39
N GLY A 219 -21.45 -11.65 -11.61
CA GLY A 219 -21.87 -12.41 -12.80
C GLY A 219 -21.53 -13.90 -12.70
N LEU A 220 -20.35 -14.25 -12.14
CA LEU A 220 -19.96 -15.65 -11.90
C LEU A 220 -20.90 -16.32 -10.88
N GLY A 221 -21.28 -15.62 -9.81
CA GLY A 221 -22.28 -16.12 -8.85
C GLY A 221 -23.66 -16.30 -9.47
N TRP A 222 -24.16 -15.30 -10.19
CA TRP A 222 -25.49 -15.37 -10.82
C TRP A 222 -25.61 -16.44 -11.91
N THR A 223 -24.52 -16.70 -12.65
CA THR A 223 -24.48 -17.75 -13.67
C THR A 223 -24.20 -19.14 -13.10
N GLN A 224 -24.05 -19.26 -11.78
CA GLN A 224 -23.73 -20.50 -11.08
C GLN A 224 -22.39 -21.13 -11.51
N LEU A 225 -21.50 -20.36 -12.15
CA LEU A 225 -20.13 -20.78 -12.41
C LEU A 225 -19.29 -20.81 -11.13
N ASP A 226 -19.65 -19.97 -10.17
CA ASP A 226 -19.13 -19.98 -8.80
C ASP A 226 -20.24 -19.61 -7.81
N PRO A 227 -21.01 -20.60 -7.31
CA PRO A 227 -22.13 -20.33 -6.42
C PRO A 227 -21.76 -19.71 -5.07
N SER A 228 -20.49 -19.84 -4.64
CA SER A 228 -19.98 -19.22 -3.40
C SER A 228 -19.73 -17.71 -3.53
N MET A 229 -19.66 -17.18 -4.77
CA MET A 229 -19.42 -15.76 -5.05
C MET A 229 -20.74 -14.99 -5.13
N ASP A 230 -21.34 -14.69 -3.99
CA ASP A 230 -22.55 -13.85 -3.94
C ASP A 230 -22.22 -12.36 -4.18
N LEU A 231 -23.22 -11.47 -4.10
CA LEU A 231 -23.02 -10.05 -4.32
C LEU A 231 -22.17 -9.40 -3.23
N PHE A 232 -22.32 -9.82 -1.96
CA PHE A 232 -21.54 -9.30 -0.85
C PHE A 232 -20.07 -9.69 -1.01
N GLU A 233 -19.80 -10.94 -1.36
CA GLU A 233 -18.46 -11.45 -1.64
C GLU A 233 -17.83 -10.75 -2.85
N ALA A 234 -18.59 -10.57 -3.93
CA ALA A 234 -18.12 -9.87 -5.12
C ALA A 234 -17.71 -8.41 -4.82
N VAL A 235 -18.50 -7.69 -4.03
CA VAL A 235 -18.19 -6.33 -3.60
C VAL A 235 -16.98 -6.32 -2.68
N SER A 236 -16.97 -7.17 -1.67
CA SER A 236 -15.91 -7.26 -0.65
C SER A 236 -14.56 -7.56 -1.28
N HIS A 237 -14.46 -8.58 -2.14
CA HIS A 237 -13.20 -8.96 -2.78
C HIS A 237 -12.72 -7.95 -3.83
N ALA A 238 -13.63 -7.27 -4.53
CA ALA A 238 -13.23 -6.17 -5.42
C ALA A 238 -12.68 -4.96 -4.65
N LEU A 239 -13.25 -4.65 -3.47
CA LEU A 239 -12.77 -3.57 -2.60
C LEU A 239 -11.39 -3.86 -2.01
N THR A 240 -10.95 -5.12 -1.95
CA THR A 240 -9.64 -5.50 -1.42
C THR A 240 -8.61 -5.87 -2.49
N THR A 241 -9.06 -6.33 -3.66
CA THR A 241 -8.18 -6.64 -4.81
C THR A 241 -7.60 -5.36 -5.42
N MET A 242 -8.46 -4.38 -5.73
CA MET A 242 -8.00 -3.15 -6.42
C MET A 242 -7.03 -2.29 -5.62
N PRO A 243 -7.14 -2.15 -4.28
CA PRO A 243 -6.13 -1.50 -3.46
C PRO A 243 -4.88 -2.37 -3.23
N THR A 244 -4.87 -3.62 -3.69
CA THR A 244 -3.86 -4.62 -3.35
C THR A 244 -3.75 -4.80 -1.83
N GLY A 245 -4.89 -5.09 -1.17
CA GLY A 245 -5.01 -5.07 0.29
C GLY A 245 -5.14 -6.43 0.95
N GLY A 246 -5.84 -7.37 0.31
CA GLY A 246 -5.84 -8.79 0.67
C GLY A 246 -6.76 -9.25 1.79
N PHE A 247 -7.48 -8.37 2.47
CA PHE A 247 -8.51 -8.81 3.41
C PHE A 247 -9.60 -9.62 2.69
N SER A 248 -10.03 -10.68 3.32
CA SER A 248 -11.16 -11.52 2.88
C SER A 248 -12.26 -11.51 3.92
N THR A 249 -13.45 -11.90 3.52
CA THR A 249 -14.61 -12.26 4.34
C THR A 249 -14.52 -13.69 4.84
N GLU A 250 -13.67 -14.48 4.18
CA GLU A 250 -13.44 -15.90 4.44
C GLU A 250 -12.08 -16.13 5.11
N ALA A 251 -12.01 -16.97 6.14
CA ALA A 251 -10.76 -17.31 6.82
C ALA A 251 -9.78 -18.04 5.88
N ARG A 252 -10.30 -18.79 4.92
CA ARG A 252 -9.49 -19.43 3.87
C ARG A 252 -9.23 -18.54 2.65
N SER A 253 -9.54 -17.24 2.74
CA SER A 253 -9.30 -16.27 1.68
C SER A 253 -9.91 -16.71 0.33
N ALA A 254 -9.21 -16.53 -0.79
CA ALA A 254 -9.72 -16.90 -2.11
C ALA A 254 -9.78 -18.42 -2.35
N GLU A 255 -9.32 -19.26 -1.44
CA GLU A 255 -9.51 -20.72 -1.51
C GLU A 255 -10.98 -21.10 -1.38
N ALA A 256 -11.80 -20.30 -0.70
CA ALA A 256 -13.24 -20.52 -0.56
C ALA A 256 -14.00 -20.43 -1.90
N PHE A 257 -13.39 -19.87 -2.94
CA PHE A 257 -14.03 -19.59 -4.23
C PHE A 257 -13.53 -20.50 -5.36
N GLY A 258 -14.37 -20.66 -6.37
CA GLY A 258 -14.07 -21.48 -7.54
C GLY A 258 -12.96 -20.92 -8.43
N ALA A 259 -12.46 -21.76 -9.34
CA ALA A 259 -11.35 -21.44 -10.25
C ALA A 259 -11.61 -20.17 -11.08
N ALA A 260 -12.85 -19.93 -11.53
CA ALA A 260 -13.20 -18.76 -12.34
C ALA A 260 -13.04 -17.45 -11.55
N SER A 261 -13.45 -17.43 -10.27
CA SER A 261 -13.26 -16.27 -9.37
C SER A 261 -11.78 -16.06 -9.05
N GLN A 262 -11.03 -17.14 -8.78
CA GLN A 262 -9.59 -17.07 -8.54
C GLN A 262 -8.84 -16.49 -9.73
N TRP A 263 -9.12 -16.91 -10.98
CA TRP A 263 -8.51 -16.32 -12.18
C TRP A 263 -8.91 -14.85 -12.37
N THR A 264 -10.17 -14.52 -12.11
CA THR A 264 -10.63 -13.14 -12.18
C THR A 264 -9.86 -12.25 -11.20
N ILE A 265 -9.76 -12.66 -9.93
CA ILE A 265 -8.99 -11.95 -8.90
C ILE A 265 -7.52 -11.82 -9.32
N THR A 266 -6.90 -12.91 -9.81
CA THR A 266 -5.49 -12.90 -10.30
C THR A 266 -5.26 -11.82 -11.36
N ILE A 267 -6.14 -11.74 -12.35
CA ILE A 267 -6.03 -10.74 -13.43
C ILE A 267 -6.16 -9.31 -12.88
N PHE A 268 -7.12 -9.07 -11.98
CA PHE A 268 -7.31 -7.73 -11.41
C PHE A 268 -6.19 -7.35 -10.44
N MET A 269 -5.61 -8.30 -9.67
CA MET A 269 -4.38 -8.07 -8.89
C MET A 269 -3.21 -7.64 -9.80
N ALA A 270 -3.01 -8.34 -10.93
CA ALA A 270 -1.97 -7.98 -11.88
C ALA A 270 -2.19 -6.59 -12.51
N ILE A 271 -3.44 -6.19 -12.78
CA ILE A 271 -3.80 -4.85 -13.27
C ILE A 271 -3.55 -3.81 -12.17
N ALA A 272 -3.94 -4.08 -10.92
CA ALA A 272 -3.78 -3.17 -9.78
C ALA A 272 -2.31 -2.94 -9.42
N GLY A 273 -1.46 -3.97 -9.57
CA GLY A 273 -0.01 -3.88 -9.39
C GLY A 273 0.73 -3.17 -10.53
N ALA A 274 0.07 -2.86 -11.65
CA ALA A 274 0.66 -2.12 -12.75
C ALA A 274 0.50 -0.59 -12.57
N ASN A 275 1.31 0.20 -13.30
CA ASN A 275 1.25 1.65 -13.25
C ASN A 275 -0.11 2.19 -13.73
N PHE A 276 -0.87 2.86 -12.86
CA PHE A 276 -2.21 3.38 -13.18
C PHE A 276 -2.22 4.44 -14.28
N ALA A 277 -1.19 5.29 -14.37
CA ALA A 277 -1.10 6.28 -15.43
C ALA A 277 -0.86 5.61 -16.81
N LEU A 278 -0.08 4.54 -16.82
CA LEU A 278 0.16 3.72 -18.01
C LEU A 278 -1.13 2.96 -18.41
N MET A 279 -1.83 2.36 -17.42
CA MET A 279 -3.12 1.70 -17.62
C MET A 279 -4.18 2.65 -18.17
N TYR A 280 -4.26 3.89 -17.65
CA TYR A 280 -5.17 4.89 -18.17
C TYR A 280 -4.92 5.19 -19.67
N ARG A 281 -3.64 5.30 -20.08
CA ARG A 281 -3.31 5.50 -21.50
C ARG A 281 -3.66 4.30 -22.37
N ALA A 282 -3.44 3.08 -21.85
CA ALA A 282 -3.70 1.86 -22.57
C ALA A 282 -5.21 1.60 -22.73
N LEU A 283 -5.97 1.63 -21.64
CA LEU A 283 -7.37 1.23 -21.58
C LEU A 283 -8.32 2.37 -21.97
N VAL A 284 -8.17 3.55 -21.36
CA VAL A 284 -9.13 4.66 -21.55
C VAL A 284 -8.82 5.45 -22.83
N ARG A 285 -7.52 5.64 -23.18
CA ARG A 285 -7.14 6.33 -24.42
C ARG A 285 -6.99 5.40 -25.62
N GLY A 286 -7.24 4.11 -25.48
CA GLY A 286 -7.18 3.14 -26.58
C GLY A 286 -5.79 2.98 -27.19
N ARG A 287 -4.71 3.10 -26.40
CA ARG A 287 -3.32 3.01 -26.87
C ARG A 287 -2.56 1.85 -26.20
N PRO A 288 -2.95 0.57 -26.43
CA PRO A 288 -2.33 -0.56 -25.74
C PRO A 288 -0.83 -0.72 -26.06
N GLY A 289 -0.37 -0.25 -27.21
CA GLY A 289 1.05 -0.32 -27.60
C GLY A 289 2.00 0.45 -26.65
N VAL A 290 1.50 1.33 -25.76
CA VAL A 290 2.35 2.01 -24.78
C VAL A 290 2.88 1.03 -23.73
N LEU A 291 2.13 -0.06 -23.43
CA LEU A 291 2.55 -1.11 -22.50
C LEU A 291 3.83 -1.81 -22.96
N LEU A 292 3.89 -2.16 -24.25
CA LEU A 292 5.04 -2.84 -24.85
C LEU A 292 6.27 -1.94 -25.05
N ARG A 293 6.12 -0.62 -24.88
CA ARG A 293 7.23 0.35 -25.00
C ARG A 293 7.80 0.77 -23.65
N ASP A 294 7.11 0.47 -22.57
CA ASP A 294 7.53 0.85 -21.22
C ASP A 294 8.47 -0.22 -20.64
N ASP A 295 9.67 0.21 -20.22
CA ASP A 295 10.70 -0.69 -19.71
C ASP A 295 10.30 -1.31 -18.35
N GLU A 296 9.64 -0.54 -17.47
CA GLU A 296 9.18 -1.04 -16.18
C GLU A 296 8.10 -2.11 -16.34
N PHE A 297 7.10 -1.85 -17.22
CA PHE A 297 6.01 -2.79 -17.46
C PHE A 297 6.50 -4.14 -18.02
N LYS A 298 7.49 -4.11 -18.94
CA LYS A 298 8.12 -5.33 -19.45
C LYS A 298 8.79 -6.15 -18.35
N VAL A 299 9.53 -5.48 -17.46
CA VAL A 299 10.20 -6.14 -16.34
C VAL A 299 9.19 -6.66 -15.33
N TYR A 300 8.13 -5.89 -15.04
CA TYR A 300 7.02 -6.31 -14.19
C TYR A 300 6.36 -7.60 -14.69
N VAL A 301 5.96 -7.64 -15.95
CA VAL A 301 5.37 -8.85 -16.55
C VAL A 301 6.39 -9.98 -16.63
N GLY A 302 7.65 -9.66 -16.93
CA GLY A 302 8.74 -10.63 -16.95
C GLY A 302 8.94 -11.33 -15.60
N PHE A 303 8.93 -10.60 -14.50
CA PHE A 303 9.00 -11.17 -13.15
C PHE A 303 7.78 -12.05 -12.84
N LEU A 304 6.56 -11.57 -13.13
CA LEU A 304 5.34 -12.36 -12.91
C LEU A 304 5.38 -13.69 -13.67
N LEU A 305 5.72 -13.66 -14.95
CA LEU A 305 5.77 -14.88 -15.78
C LEU A 305 6.89 -15.83 -15.34
N ALA A 306 8.10 -15.32 -15.13
CA ALA A 306 9.24 -16.14 -14.73
C ALA A 306 9.00 -16.80 -13.38
N ALA A 307 8.49 -16.06 -12.39
CA ALA A 307 8.17 -16.60 -11.07
C ALA A 307 7.00 -17.61 -11.13
N THR A 308 5.95 -17.33 -11.91
CA THR A 308 4.86 -18.28 -12.10
C THR A 308 5.35 -19.60 -12.70
N VAL A 309 6.18 -19.54 -13.74
CA VAL A 309 6.77 -20.76 -14.34
C VAL A 309 7.64 -21.50 -13.33
N ALA A 310 8.47 -20.80 -12.55
CA ALA A 310 9.33 -21.41 -11.55
C ALA A 310 8.52 -22.10 -10.44
N VAL A 311 7.52 -21.41 -9.86
CA VAL A 311 6.67 -22.00 -8.81
C VAL A 311 5.83 -23.15 -9.36
N THR A 312 5.25 -23.02 -10.56
CA THR A 312 4.52 -24.11 -11.22
C THR A 312 5.41 -25.35 -11.40
N ALA A 313 6.66 -25.17 -11.83
CA ALA A 313 7.59 -26.28 -12.00
C ALA A 313 7.90 -27.01 -10.69
N VAL A 314 8.00 -26.26 -9.57
CA VAL A 314 8.17 -26.85 -8.24
C VAL A 314 6.94 -27.64 -7.82
N LEU A 315 5.73 -27.06 -7.97
CA LEU A 315 4.48 -27.71 -7.57
C LEU A 315 4.19 -28.98 -8.38
N LEU A 316 4.53 -29.00 -9.66
CA LEU A 316 4.41 -30.17 -10.51
C LEU A 316 5.51 -31.21 -10.20
N GLY A 317 6.73 -30.75 -9.90
CA GLY A 317 7.87 -31.64 -9.60
C GLY A 317 7.70 -32.44 -8.31
N ASP A 318 7.04 -31.85 -7.31
CA ASP A 318 6.76 -32.46 -6.02
C ASP A 318 5.34 -33.04 -5.92
N ASP A 319 4.63 -33.18 -7.05
CA ASP A 319 3.27 -33.77 -7.17
C ASP A 319 2.23 -33.14 -6.19
N ILE A 320 2.39 -31.83 -5.87
CA ILE A 320 1.46 -31.13 -4.96
C ILE A 320 0.11 -30.88 -5.64
N PHE A 321 0.15 -30.44 -6.89
CA PHE A 321 -1.02 -30.20 -7.75
C PHE A 321 -0.74 -30.69 -9.16
N GLY A 322 -1.80 -31.02 -9.90
CA GLY A 322 -1.71 -31.46 -11.30
C GLY A 322 -2.17 -30.38 -12.30
N GLY A 323 -1.55 -30.35 -13.47
CA GLY A 323 -2.05 -29.64 -14.65
C GLY A 323 -2.43 -28.17 -14.43
N GLU A 324 -3.69 -27.82 -14.69
CA GLU A 324 -4.24 -26.45 -14.57
C GLU A 324 -4.18 -25.94 -13.13
N GLU A 325 -4.44 -26.79 -12.16
CA GLU A 325 -4.48 -26.43 -10.75
C GLU A 325 -3.12 -25.91 -10.26
N ALA A 326 -2.02 -26.58 -10.63
CA ALA A 326 -0.66 -26.13 -10.32
C ALA A 326 -0.38 -24.75 -10.94
N VAL A 327 -0.79 -24.52 -12.19
CA VAL A 327 -0.62 -23.22 -12.86
C VAL A 327 -1.45 -22.13 -12.18
N ARG A 328 -2.71 -22.44 -11.83
CA ARG A 328 -3.63 -21.48 -11.22
C ARG A 328 -3.15 -21.04 -9.84
N HIS A 329 -2.81 -21.99 -8.95
CA HIS A 329 -2.32 -21.64 -7.63
C HIS A 329 -0.96 -20.96 -7.66
N ALA A 330 -0.04 -21.38 -8.54
CA ALA A 330 1.23 -20.71 -8.74
C ALA A 330 1.04 -19.27 -9.24
N ALA A 331 0.22 -19.07 -10.28
CA ALA A 331 -0.06 -17.73 -10.82
C ALA A 331 -0.74 -16.84 -9.78
N PHE A 332 -1.71 -17.36 -9.05
CA PHE A 332 -2.42 -16.63 -8.00
C PHE A 332 -1.44 -16.17 -6.91
N GLN A 333 -0.64 -17.09 -6.33
CA GLN A 333 0.27 -16.75 -5.23
C GLN A 333 1.41 -15.83 -5.68
N VAL A 334 1.98 -16.06 -6.86
CA VAL A 334 3.02 -15.18 -7.42
C VAL A 334 2.48 -13.77 -7.65
N VAL A 335 1.31 -13.64 -8.28
CA VAL A 335 0.69 -12.32 -8.52
C VAL A 335 0.32 -11.67 -7.19
N SER A 336 -0.34 -12.39 -6.29
CA SER A 336 -0.77 -11.92 -4.98
C SER A 336 0.42 -11.39 -4.17
N THR A 337 1.50 -12.16 -4.07
CA THR A 337 2.68 -11.80 -3.29
C THR A 337 3.46 -10.65 -3.92
N MET A 338 3.72 -10.72 -5.24
CA MET A 338 4.50 -9.67 -5.92
C MET A 338 3.74 -8.34 -6.01
N THR A 339 2.41 -8.37 -6.20
CA THR A 339 1.60 -7.13 -6.20
C THR A 339 1.28 -6.64 -4.79
N THR A 340 1.77 -7.36 -3.77
CA THR A 340 1.50 -7.07 -2.36
C THR A 340 0.01 -7.05 -2.02
N THR A 341 -0.77 -7.94 -2.67
CA THR A 341 -2.21 -8.07 -2.39
C THR A 341 -2.46 -8.97 -1.19
N GLY A 342 -1.75 -10.10 -1.08
CA GLY A 342 -1.80 -10.98 0.08
C GLY A 342 -2.99 -11.94 0.17
N MET A 343 -3.85 -12.02 -0.85
CA MET A 343 -4.87 -13.07 -0.91
C MET A 343 -4.23 -14.44 -1.16
N ALA A 344 -4.83 -15.49 -0.64
CA ALA A 344 -4.37 -16.87 -0.79
C ALA A 344 -5.44 -17.75 -1.45
N SER A 345 -5.04 -18.52 -2.48
CA SER A 345 -5.91 -19.50 -3.15
C SER A 345 -5.74 -20.90 -2.60
N THR A 346 -4.81 -21.10 -1.67
CA THR A 346 -4.52 -22.35 -0.96
C THR A 346 -3.56 -22.07 0.19
N ASP A 347 -3.45 -23.03 1.13
CA ASP A 347 -2.45 -22.94 2.19
C ASP A 347 -1.04 -23.23 1.66
N PHE A 348 -0.33 -22.18 1.27
CA PHE A 348 1.04 -22.32 0.78
C PHE A 348 2.08 -22.60 1.88
N ASN A 349 1.73 -22.59 3.18
CA ASN A 349 2.63 -23.08 4.23
C ASN A 349 3.02 -24.55 4.01
N THR A 350 2.19 -25.30 3.32
CA THR A 350 2.42 -26.72 3.00
C THR A 350 3.29 -26.94 1.76
N TRP A 351 3.67 -25.84 1.07
CA TRP A 351 4.44 -25.93 -0.16
C TRP A 351 5.92 -26.24 0.09
N PRO A 352 6.61 -26.80 -0.91
CA PRO A 352 8.05 -27.06 -0.80
C PRO A 352 8.84 -25.80 -0.47
N LEU A 353 9.92 -25.96 0.30
CA LEU A 353 10.77 -24.85 0.77
C LEU A 353 11.22 -23.92 -0.36
N LEU A 354 11.52 -24.48 -1.55
CA LEU A 354 11.93 -23.68 -2.70
C LEU A 354 10.82 -22.72 -3.14
N ALA A 355 9.55 -23.17 -3.16
CA ALA A 355 8.41 -22.31 -3.49
C ALA A 355 8.25 -21.20 -2.44
N LEU A 356 8.39 -21.51 -1.14
CA LEU A 356 8.30 -20.52 -0.05
C LEU A 356 9.41 -19.46 -0.17
N VAL A 357 10.64 -19.87 -0.44
CA VAL A 357 11.78 -18.93 -0.64
C VAL A 357 11.54 -18.02 -1.84
N LEU A 358 10.97 -18.55 -2.94
CA LEU A 358 10.60 -17.74 -4.11
C LEU A 358 9.51 -16.71 -3.74
N LEU A 359 8.48 -17.12 -3.00
CA LEU A 359 7.43 -16.20 -2.54
C LEU A 359 7.98 -15.12 -1.61
N ILE A 360 8.82 -15.47 -0.61
CA ILE A 360 9.50 -14.49 0.25
C ILE A 360 10.31 -13.50 -0.59
N GLY A 361 11.06 -13.98 -1.58
CA GLY A 361 11.81 -13.11 -2.50
C GLY A 361 10.92 -12.12 -3.23
N LEU A 362 9.72 -12.53 -3.65
CA LEU A 362 8.75 -11.68 -4.33
C LEU A 362 8.16 -10.59 -3.40
N MET A 363 8.09 -10.81 -2.08
CA MET A 363 7.67 -9.78 -1.12
C MET A 363 8.55 -8.53 -1.14
N PHE A 364 9.80 -8.64 -1.60
CA PHE A 364 10.72 -7.51 -1.76
C PHE A 364 10.60 -6.81 -3.13
N VAL A 365 10.05 -7.48 -4.15
CA VAL A 365 10.00 -6.93 -5.51
C VAL A 365 8.93 -5.83 -5.62
N GLY A 366 7.71 -6.13 -5.23
CA GLY A 366 6.58 -5.19 -5.31
C GLY A 366 6.02 -5.02 -6.71
N GLY A 367 5.02 -4.13 -6.85
CA GLY A 367 4.44 -3.75 -8.14
C GLY A 367 5.19 -2.61 -8.83
N SER A 368 4.60 -2.07 -9.90
CA SER A 368 5.13 -0.91 -10.63
C SER A 368 4.98 0.39 -9.84
N ALA A 369 5.84 1.37 -10.12
CA ALA A 369 5.66 2.72 -9.58
C ALA A 369 4.33 3.33 -10.05
N GLY A 370 3.62 4.00 -9.12
CA GLY A 370 2.29 4.54 -9.42
C GLY A 370 1.17 3.50 -9.52
N SER A 371 1.39 2.29 -8.96
CA SER A 371 0.37 1.30 -8.63
C SER A 371 -0.05 1.43 -7.16
N THR A 372 -1.04 0.64 -6.75
CA THR A 372 -1.45 0.51 -5.35
C THR A 372 -0.51 -0.36 -4.51
N ALA A 373 0.34 -1.18 -5.13
CA ALA A 373 1.25 -2.12 -4.48
C ALA A 373 2.24 -1.43 -3.53
N GLY A 374 2.69 -2.15 -2.51
CA GLY A 374 3.76 -1.79 -1.56
C GLY A 374 5.16 -2.17 -2.03
N ALA A 375 6.03 -2.56 -1.11
CA ALA A 375 7.41 -3.02 -1.28
C ALA A 375 8.33 -2.05 -2.05
N ILE A 376 9.47 -2.55 -2.57
CA ILE A 376 10.52 -1.70 -3.16
C ILE A 376 10.14 -1.07 -4.49
N LYS A 377 9.23 -1.66 -5.27
CA LYS A 377 8.82 -1.29 -6.65
C LYS A 377 9.79 -1.76 -7.74
N VAL A 378 9.21 -2.30 -8.80
CA VAL A 378 9.95 -2.86 -9.96
C VAL A 378 10.91 -1.86 -10.59
N VAL A 379 10.54 -0.59 -10.72
CA VAL A 379 11.42 0.43 -11.33
C VAL A 379 12.73 0.59 -10.56
N ARG A 380 12.70 0.46 -9.21
CA ARG A 380 13.93 0.58 -8.40
C ARG A 380 14.86 -0.61 -8.63
N HIS A 381 14.33 -1.83 -8.72
CA HIS A 381 15.12 -3.02 -9.09
C HIS A 381 15.72 -2.89 -10.49
N LEU A 382 14.94 -2.44 -11.47
CA LEU A 382 15.43 -2.19 -12.82
C LEU A 382 16.58 -1.17 -12.85
N LEU A 383 16.45 -0.07 -12.10
CA LEU A 383 17.47 0.97 -12.03
C LEU A 383 18.72 0.50 -11.26
N LEU A 384 18.55 -0.25 -10.16
CA LEU A 384 19.67 -0.86 -9.43
C LEU A 384 20.46 -1.83 -10.32
N GLY A 385 19.79 -2.68 -11.10
CA GLY A 385 20.44 -3.55 -12.06
C GLY A 385 21.25 -2.78 -13.12
N LYS A 386 20.70 -1.65 -13.60
CA LYS A 386 21.40 -0.76 -14.55
C LYS A 386 22.58 -0.02 -13.90
N ILE A 387 22.46 0.39 -12.63
CA ILE A 387 23.56 0.98 -11.84
C ILE A 387 24.68 -0.06 -11.71
N LEU A 388 24.36 -1.25 -11.22
CA LEU A 388 25.33 -2.33 -11.04
C LEU A 388 26.08 -2.63 -12.34
N ARG A 389 25.35 -2.76 -13.45
CA ARG A 389 25.97 -2.97 -14.77
C ARG A 389 26.92 -1.84 -15.15
N ARG A 390 26.52 -0.57 -14.94
CA ARG A 390 27.38 0.60 -15.17
C ARG A 390 28.65 0.56 -14.33
N GLU A 391 28.55 0.26 -13.04
CA GLU A 391 29.71 0.19 -12.14
C GLU A 391 30.69 -0.93 -12.58
N LEU A 392 30.16 -2.08 -13.03
CA LEU A 392 30.98 -3.16 -13.59
C LEU A 392 31.67 -2.72 -14.89
N ASP A 393 30.95 -2.07 -15.81
CA ASP A 393 31.53 -1.56 -17.07
C ASP A 393 32.62 -0.51 -16.80
N GLN A 394 32.41 0.40 -15.83
CA GLN A 394 33.39 1.43 -15.44
C GLN A 394 34.58 0.86 -14.67
N THR A 395 34.42 -0.25 -13.96
CA THR A 395 35.56 -0.94 -13.31
C THR A 395 36.52 -1.51 -14.34
N VAL A 396 35.98 -2.01 -15.46
CA VAL A 396 36.81 -2.55 -16.56
C VAL A 396 37.32 -1.44 -17.49
N HIS A 397 36.51 -0.42 -17.72
CA HIS A 397 36.80 0.71 -18.60
C HIS A 397 36.55 2.04 -17.91
N PRO A 398 37.48 2.57 -17.07
CA PRO A 398 37.24 3.74 -16.22
C PRO A 398 36.86 5.02 -16.98
N GLU A 399 37.25 5.14 -18.25
CA GLU A 399 36.96 6.32 -19.08
C GLU A 399 35.57 6.31 -19.74
N VAL A 400 34.78 5.21 -19.59
CA VAL A 400 33.50 5.09 -20.25
C VAL A 400 32.45 5.94 -19.51
N ILE A 401 31.82 6.87 -20.24
CA ILE A 401 30.66 7.62 -19.77
C ILE A 401 29.40 6.83 -20.16
N ALA A 402 28.85 6.06 -19.20
CA ALA A 402 27.67 5.23 -19.38
C ALA A 402 26.46 5.79 -18.60
N PRO A 403 25.65 6.71 -19.17
CA PRO A 403 24.48 7.23 -18.45
C PRO A 403 23.40 6.16 -18.31
N VAL A 404 22.83 6.00 -17.10
CA VAL A 404 21.68 5.13 -16.84
C VAL A 404 20.45 5.72 -17.51
N ARG A 405 19.73 4.89 -18.28
CA ARG A 405 18.53 5.31 -19.03
C ARG A 405 17.30 4.51 -18.62
N LEU A 406 16.14 5.18 -18.56
CA LEU A 406 14.82 4.58 -18.40
C LEU A 406 13.92 5.10 -19.52
N ASN A 407 13.23 4.23 -20.23
CA ASN A 407 12.41 4.61 -21.40
C ASN A 407 13.14 5.55 -22.38
N ARG A 408 14.44 5.27 -22.66
CA ARG A 408 15.37 6.05 -23.49
C ARG A 408 15.83 7.41 -22.89
N ASN A 409 15.27 7.86 -21.78
CA ASN A 409 15.67 9.10 -21.10
C ASN A 409 16.80 8.85 -20.10
N VAL A 410 17.75 9.76 -19.99
CA VAL A 410 18.81 9.70 -18.99
C VAL A 410 18.24 10.00 -17.61
N VAL A 411 18.57 9.18 -16.63
CA VAL A 411 18.14 9.34 -15.23
C VAL A 411 19.18 10.17 -14.48
N ASP A 412 18.72 11.18 -13.73
CA ASP A 412 19.59 12.05 -12.92
C ASP A 412 20.31 11.22 -11.82
N GLU A 413 21.60 11.47 -11.63
CA GLU A 413 22.42 10.82 -10.60
C GLU A 413 21.89 11.01 -9.16
N ARG A 414 21.16 12.11 -8.90
CA ARG A 414 20.51 12.32 -7.60
C ARG A 414 19.40 11.30 -7.35
N ILE A 415 18.66 10.93 -8.41
CA ILE A 415 17.60 9.93 -8.33
C ILE A 415 18.21 8.55 -8.10
N LEU A 416 19.30 8.21 -8.80
CA LEU A 416 19.99 6.94 -8.63
C LEU A 416 20.52 6.77 -7.20
N ARG A 417 21.15 7.81 -6.64
CA ARG A 417 21.57 7.81 -5.23
C ARG A 417 20.43 7.69 -4.25
N ALA A 418 19.32 8.39 -4.49
CA ALA A 418 18.12 8.30 -3.64
C ALA A 418 17.53 6.89 -3.63
N ILE A 419 17.53 6.20 -4.78
CA ILE A 419 17.07 4.80 -4.87
C ILE A 419 18.00 3.88 -4.06
N SER A 420 19.31 4.00 -4.20
CA SER A 420 20.26 3.20 -3.43
C SER A 420 20.12 3.44 -1.91
N SER A 421 19.95 4.70 -1.50
CA SER A 421 19.71 5.04 -0.09
C SER A 421 18.37 4.47 0.43
N PHE A 422 17.32 4.51 -0.39
CA PHE A 422 16.02 3.93 -0.04
C PHE A 422 16.13 2.42 0.20
N VAL A 423 16.78 1.69 -0.71
CA VAL A 423 16.92 0.23 -0.59
C VAL A 423 17.77 -0.14 0.63
N LEU A 424 18.83 0.62 0.91
CA LEU A 424 19.65 0.41 2.11
C LEU A 424 18.82 0.61 3.40
N LEU A 425 18.00 1.67 3.46
CA LEU A 425 17.09 1.91 4.59
C LEU A 425 16.02 0.82 4.70
N TYR A 426 15.48 0.36 3.57
CA TYR A 426 14.47 -0.70 3.55
C TYR A 426 15.04 -2.00 4.12
N VAL A 427 16.23 -2.42 3.65
CA VAL A 427 16.92 -3.60 4.18
C VAL A 427 17.28 -3.43 5.66
N GLY A 428 17.75 -2.23 6.05
CA GLY A 428 18.04 -1.93 7.45
C GLY A 428 16.80 -2.06 8.36
N LEU A 429 15.66 -1.50 7.95
CA LEU A 429 14.39 -1.63 8.70
C LEU A 429 13.90 -3.08 8.74
N PHE A 430 14.02 -3.81 7.63
CA PHE A 430 13.69 -5.22 7.58
C PHE A 430 14.51 -6.04 8.58
N VAL A 431 15.83 -5.87 8.61
CA VAL A 431 16.72 -6.58 9.55
C VAL A 431 16.39 -6.21 11.00
N VAL A 432 16.22 -4.92 11.30
CA VAL A 432 15.86 -4.46 12.65
C VAL A 432 14.50 -5.02 13.06
N GLY A 433 13.50 -4.98 12.17
CA GLY A 433 12.18 -5.56 12.42
C GLY A 433 12.26 -7.05 12.73
N THR A 434 12.95 -7.83 11.90
CA THR A 434 13.16 -9.26 12.13
C THR A 434 13.82 -9.54 13.47
N LEU A 435 14.88 -8.81 13.82
CA LEU A 435 15.57 -8.99 15.10
C LEU A 435 14.66 -8.67 16.31
N LEU A 436 13.86 -7.61 16.22
CA LEU A 436 12.92 -7.26 17.29
C LEU A 436 11.85 -8.34 17.46
N LEU A 437 11.32 -8.90 16.38
CA LEU A 437 10.33 -9.99 16.44
C LEU A 437 10.94 -11.27 17.04
N VAL A 438 12.16 -11.66 16.66
CA VAL A 438 12.84 -12.84 17.22
C VAL A 438 13.12 -12.66 18.72
N VAL A 439 13.66 -11.51 19.13
CA VAL A 439 13.96 -11.23 20.54
C VAL A 439 12.69 -11.22 21.39
N ASP A 440 11.60 -10.69 20.85
CA ASP A 440 10.34 -10.65 21.57
C ASP A 440 9.68 -12.04 21.64
N ALA A 441 9.73 -12.82 20.57
CA ALA A 441 9.24 -14.20 20.54
C ALA A 441 9.96 -15.05 21.61
N ASP A 442 11.29 -14.95 21.68
CA ASP A 442 12.08 -15.64 22.72
C ASP A 442 11.67 -15.18 24.14
N ARG A 443 11.46 -13.86 24.33
CA ARG A 443 11.02 -13.28 25.61
C ARG A 443 9.67 -13.83 26.09
N VAL A 444 8.71 -14.02 25.18
CA VAL A 444 7.33 -14.46 25.53
C VAL A 444 7.15 -15.97 25.40
N GLY A 445 8.15 -16.69 24.89
CA GLY A 445 8.09 -18.14 24.67
C GLY A 445 7.23 -18.54 23.47
N LEU A 446 7.08 -17.65 22.47
CA LEU A 446 6.43 -17.98 21.19
C LEU A 446 7.41 -18.79 20.34
N ASP A 447 7.00 -20.01 19.95
CA ASP A 447 7.79 -20.84 19.04
C ASP A 447 7.72 -20.27 17.62
N LEU A 448 8.65 -19.35 17.33
CA LEU A 448 8.74 -18.63 16.05
C LEU A 448 9.99 -19.07 15.29
N GLY A 449 9.79 -19.77 14.18
CA GLY A 449 10.88 -20.15 13.28
C GLY A 449 11.57 -18.93 12.67
N LEU A 450 12.87 -19.06 12.35
CA LEU A 450 13.62 -17.96 11.71
C LEU A 450 12.97 -17.52 10.39
N ILE A 451 12.49 -18.46 9.58
CA ILE A 451 11.82 -18.18 8.31
C ILE A 451 10.50 -17.45 8.54
N ASP A 452 9.77 -17.80 9.62
CA ASP A 452 8.51 -17.17 9.97
C ASP A 452 8.72 -15.72 10.43
N ALA A 453 9.77 -15.46 11.22
CA ALA A 453 10.15 -14.10 11.64
C ALA A 453 10.57 -13.23 10.44
N ILE A 454 11.35 -13.80 9.52
CA ILE A 454 11.73 -13.16 8.26
C ILE A 454 10.48 -12.81 7.44
N ALA A 455 9.57 -13.77 7.26
CA ALA A 455 8.34 -13.58 6.51
C ALA A 455 7.42 -12.54 7.19
N ALA A 456 7.27 -12.57 8.52
CA ALA A 456 6.46 -11.60 9.25
C ALA A 456 7.00 -10.16 9.13
N SER A 457 8.31 -9.98 9.20
CA SER A 457 8.95 -8.67 8.99
C SER A 457 8.84 -8.22 7.53
N ALA A 458 9.10 -9.12 6.56
CA ALA A 458 9.03 -8.82 5.14
C ALA A 458 7.61 -8.44 4.71
N THR A 459 6.61 -9.20 5.14
CA THR A 459 5.20 -8.98 4.77
C THR A 459 4.66 -7.67 5.35
N THR A 460 4.99 -7.34 6.60
CA THR A 460 4.51 -6.12 7.24
C THR A 460 5.21 -4.87 6.69
N LEU A 461 6.52 -4.91 6.46
CA LEU A 461 7.25 -3.81 5.81
C LEU A 461 6.89 -3.67 4.32
N GLY A 462 6.66 -4.80 3.63
CA GLY A 462 6.25 -4.82 2.21
C GLY A 462 4.79 -4.49 1.98
N ASN A 463 3.95 -4.49 3.03
CA ASN A 463 2.49 -4.39 2.97
C ASN A 463 1.88 -5.50 2.08
N VAL A 464 2.27 -6.76 2.34
CA VAL A 464 1.86 -7.93 1.53
C VAL A 464 0.67 -8.68 2.15
N GLY A 465 0.69 -8.91 3.48
CA GLY A 465 -0.40 -9.56 4.24
C GLY A 465 0.05 -10.82 4.97
N PRO A 466 -0.15 -12.00 4.40
CA PRO A 466 0.23 -13.25 5.06
C PRO A 466 1.75 -13.40 5.17
N ALA A 467 2.18 -14.00 6.29
CA ALA A 467 3.55 -14.43 6.53
C ALA A 467 3.68 -15.94 6.29
N LEU A 468 4.46 -16.60 7.13
CA LEU A 468 4.60 -18.06 7.21
C LEU A 468 4.38 -18.51 8.66
N GLY A 469 4.32 -19.81 8.88
CA GLY A 469 4.07 -20.40 10.19
C GLY A 469 2.71 -20.02 10.76
N VAL A 470 2.67 -19.56 12.00
CA VAL A 470 1.43 -19.18 12.72
C VAL A 470 0.66 -18.03 12.05
N ALA A 471 1.34 -17.13 11.37
CA ALA A 471 0.75 -16.01 10.62
C ALA A 471 0.73 -16.27 9.11
N GLY A 472 0.68 -17.53 8.70
CA GLY A 472 0.57 -17.95 7.32
C GLY A 472 -0.78 -17.60 6.69
N PRO A 473 -1.03 -18.09 5.45
CA PRO A 473 -2.20 -17.67 4.67
C PRO A 473 -3.54 -18.04 5.31
N MET A 474 -3.59 -19.09 6.13
CA MET A 474 -4.77 -19.55 6.87
C MET A 474 -4.61 -19.34 8.38
N GLY A 475 -3.61 -18.53 8.78
CA GLY A 475 -3.28 -18.22 10.17
C GLY A 475 -3.61 -16.79 10.55
N SER A 476 -3.18 -16.40 11.75
CA SER A 476 -3.46 -15.08 12.32
C SER A 476 -2.23 -14.53 13.06
N PHE A 477 -2.12 -13.21 13.11
CA PHE A 477 -1.12 -12.50 13.93
C PHE A 477 -1.53 -12.39 15.40
N GLU A 478 -2.64 -13.01 15.81
CA GLU A 478 -3.14 -12.98 17.19
C GLU A 478 -2.10 -13.50 18.19
N ALA A 479 -1.41 -14.59 17.86
CA ALA A 479 -0.42 -15.23 18.73
C ALA A 479 0.80 -14.34 19.06
N TYR A 480 1.06 -13.28 18.31
CA TYR A 480 2.16 -12.36 18.58
C TYR A 480 1.84 -11.44 19.77
N SER A 481 2.86 -11.12 20.55
CA SER A 481 2.73 -10.21 21.69
C SER A 481 2.35 -8.79 21.23
N ASP A 482 1.85 -7.99 22.17
CA ASP A 482 1.55 -6.56 21.93
C ASP A 482 2.77 -5.79 21.44
N PHE A 483 3.96 -6.10 21.94
CA PHE A 483 5.19 -5.45 21.48
C PHE A 483 5.49 -5.80 20.01
N SER A 484 5.42 -7.08 19.64
CA SER A 484 5.58 -7.53 18.26
C SER A 484 4.55 -6.90 17.34
N LYS A 485 3.27 -6.81 17.76
CA LYS A 485 2.20 -6.12 17.02
C LYS A 485 2.51 -4.64 16.81
N LEU A 486 3.03 -3.93 17.83
CA LEU A 486 3.44 -2.53 17.71
C LEU A 486 4.63 -2.35 16.74
N VAL A 487 5.62 -3.25 16.75
CA VAL A 487 6.71 -3.27 15.78
C VAL A 487 6.16 -3.43 14.37
N MET A 488 5.28 -4.40 14.16
CA MET A 488 4.67 -4.66 12.85
C MET A 488 3.79 -3.50 12.38
N ILE A 489 3.03 -2.84 13.27
CA ILE A 489 2.29 -1.60 12.98
C ILE A 489 3.24 -0.51 12.44
N ALA A 490 4.39 -0.33 13.09
CA ALA A 490 5.39 0.63 12.65
C ALA A 490 5.96 0.25 11.26
N LEU A 491 6.26 -1.05 11.04
CA LEU A 491 6.76 -1.53 9.74
C LEU A 491 5.73 -1.30 8.63
N MET A 492 4.43 -1.60 8.85
CA MET A 492 3.35 -1.32 7.89
C MET A 492 3.28 0.16 7.52
N TRP A 493 3.40 1.04 8.51
CA TRP A 493 3.40 2.48 8.32
C TRP A 493 4.61 2.97 7.53
N PHE A 494 5.84 2.50 7.89
CA PHE A 494 7.07 2.81 7.17
C PHE A 494 7.02 2.34 5.71
N GLY A 495 6.58 1.11 5.49
CA GLY A 495 6.46 0.52 4.16
C GLY A 495 5.52 1.31 3.25
N ARG A 496 4.32 1.61 3.75
CA ARG A 496 3.27 2.29 2.97
C ARG A 496 3.65 3.69 2.54
N LEU A 497 4.33 4.45 3.39
CA LEU A 497 4.75 5.82 3.11
C LEU A 497 6.14 5.93 2.46
N GLU A 498 6.67 4.80 1.98
CA GLU A 498 7.97 4.74 1.30
C GLU A 498 9.14 5.24 2.17
N ILE A 499 9.10 4.99 3.49
CA ILE A 499 10.16 5.16 4.49
C ILE A 499 10.66 6.61 4.64
N ILE A 500 11.16 7.25 3.58
CA ILE A 500 11.83 8.56 3.63
C ILE A 500 10.97 9.65 4.27
N PRO A 501 9.67 9.82 3.93
CA PRO A 501 8.80 10.83 4.56
C PRO A 501 8.73 10.70 6.07
N ILE A 502 8.79 9.48 6.59
CA ILE A 502 8.73 9.20 8.03
C ILE A 502 10.09 9.39 8.68
N VAL A 503 11.16 8.80 8.13
CA VAL A 503 12.51 8.88 8.71
C VAL A 503 12.97 10.32 8.84
N VAL A 504 12.62 11.19 7.89
CA VAL A 504 12.95 12.62 7.94
C VAL A 504 12.33 13.31 9.16
N LEU A 505 11.15 12.88 9.63
CA LEU A 505 10.51 13.45 10.83
C LEU A 505 11.33 13.20 12.12
N PHE A 506 12.12 12.13 12.15
CA PHE A 506 12.99 11.80 13.30
C PHE A 506 14.34 12.51 13.24
N THR A 507 14.65 13.25 12.17
CA THR A 507 15.91 13.98 12.04
C THR A 507 15.84 15.35 12.70
N ARG A 508 16.92 15.75 13.42
CA ARG A 508 17.00 17.08 14.04
C ARG A 508 16.91 18.21 13.01
N ASN A 509 17.42 17.98 11.80
CA ASN A 509 17.44 18.98 10.73
C ASN A 509 16.05 19.31 10.17
N TYR A 510 15.09 18.37 10.32
CA TYR A 510 13.70 18.62 9.93
C TYR A 510 13.05 19.73 10.79
N TRP A 511 13.31 19.70 12.12
CA TRP A 511 12.71 20.62 13.09
C TRP A 511 13.47 21.93 13.26
N ARG A 512 14.73 21.98 12.83
CA ARG A 512 15.54 23.19 12.92
C ARG A 512 15.17 24.18 11.80
N ALA A 513 15.03 25.45 12.22
CA ALA A 513 14.85 26.58 11.32
C ALA A 513 16.13 26.87 10.51
#